data_c57792f112a9acb321011c5a5d8c1004
#
_entry.id   c57792f112a9acb321011c5a5d8c1004
#
_cell.length_a   1.000
_cell.length_b   1.000
_cell.length_c   1.000
_cell.angle_alpha   90.00
_cell.angle_beta   90.00
_cell.angle_gamma   90.00
#
_symmetry.space_group_name_H-M   'P 1'
#
loop_
_entity.id
_entity.type
_entity.pdbx_description
1 polymer ?
#
loop_
_entity_poly.entity_id
_entity_poly.type
_entity_poly.pdbx_seq_one_letter_code
_entity_poly.pdbx_strand_id
1 'polypeptide(L)'
;MIKKKDIYDKIVHELSVYANDIEAKAENNLLDDNVFSEDFIKDLLNICMGWNLINLNTVKNRFPGIDLGDKERRIGVQVTSTKTSKKISDSLDKIVSNNVDMNYNEIYFFILGRKQDSYSVDFTKYETLDCSENNIWDVSDIIAWCAHYDSIHMEQVWNIIKREIVMDDEKSGIPIEIKKGILELKNAIHKVFEVSNQLIQTHYASEEYLDESNKSLGELDKMLPYLDENTYSTCKEVLEE
;
A
#
# COMPACT_ATOMS: atom_id res chain seq x y z
N MET A 1 -25.30 16.83 3.61
CA MET A 1 -24.22 16.01 3.05
C MET A 1 -24.69 14.55 3.04
N ILE A 2 -24.40 13.78 2.01
CA ILE A 2 -24.84 12.37 1.92
C ILE A 2 -23.76 11.54 2.62
N LYS A 3 -24.08 10.92 3.78
CA LYS A 3 -23.14 10.13 4.60
C LYS A 3 -22.37 9.07 3.80
N LYS A 4 -23.03 8.40 2.86
CA LYS A 4 -22.43 7.41 1.96
C LYS A 4 -21.26 8.01 1.13
N LYS A 5 -21.46 9.23 0.59
CA LYS A 5 -20.42 9.92 -0.19
C LYS A 5 -19.20 10.26 0.67
N ASP A 6 -19.42 10.72 1.89
CA ASP A 6 -18.32 11.09 2.79
C ASP A 6 -17.46 9.87 3.17
N ILE A 7 -18.10 8.71 3.37
CA ILE A 7 -17.37 7.46 3.63
C ILE A 7 -16.58 7.02 2.38
N TYR A 8 -17.23 7.09 1.21
CA TYR A 8 -16.56 6.76 -0.05
C TYR A 8 -15.33 7.64 -0.30
N ASP A 9 -15.46 8.96 -0.13
CA ASP A 9 -14.36 9.90 -0.32
C ASP A 9 -13.18 9.59 0.63
N LYS A 10 -13.45 9.18 1.87
CA LYS A 10 -12.44 8.71 2.83
C LYS A 10 -11.76 7.41 2.37
N ILE A 11 -12.52 6.42 1.91
CA ILE A 11 -11.99 5.17 1.38
C ILE A 11 -11.04 5.45 0.20
N VAL A 12 -11.48 6.29 -0.74
CA VAL A 12 -10.67 6.70 -1.90
C VAL A 12 -9.36 7.36 -1.44
N HIS A 13 -9.45 8.28 -0.48
CA HIS A 13 -8.27 8.99 0.03
C HIS A 13 -7.26 8.02 0.66
N GLU A 14 -7.70 7.24 1.64
CA GLU A 14 -6.80 6.39 2.43
C GLU A 14 -6.18 5.26 1.57
N LEU A 15 -6.95 4.61 0.72
CA LEU A 15 -6.42 3.58 -0.17
C LEU A 15 -5.45 4.16 -1.22
N SER A 16 -5.70 5.39 -1.69
CA SER A 16 -4.76 6.07 -2.60
C SER A 16 -3.45 6.43 -1.91
N VAL A 17 -3.50 6.91 -0.67
CA VAL A 17 -2.30 7.19 0.15
C VAL A 17 -1.53 5.90 0.39
N TYR A 18 -2.22 4.83 0.81
CA TYR A 18 -1.62 3.51 1.02
C TYR A 18 -0.89 2.99 -0.22
N ALA A 19 -1.54 3.04 -1.40
CA ALA A 19 -0.92 2.57 -2.64
C ALA A 19 0.34 3.37 -3.00
N ASN A 20 0.30 4.70 -2.84
CA ASN A 20 1.45 5.56 -3.10
C ASN A 20 2.61 5.29 -2.12
N ASP A 21 2.32 5.04 -0.84
CA ASP A 21 3.33 4.69 0.18
C ASP A 21 4.01 3.35 -0.14
N ILE A 22 3.22 2.35 -0.54
CA ILE A 22 3.77 1.04 -0.99
C ILE A 22 4.66 1.19 -2.23
N GLU A 23 4.25 2.00 -3.22
CA GLU A 23 5.08 2.22 -4.42
C GLU A 23 6.40 2.90 -4.05
N ALA A 24 6.38 3.93 -3.23
CA ALA A 24 7.58 4.62 -2.76
C ALA A 24 8.52 3.68 -1.96
N LYS A 25 7.97 2.81 -1.10
CA LYS A 25 8.75 1.81 -0.36
C LYS A 25 9.33 0.73 -1.29
N ALA A 26 8.57 0.29 -2.30
CA ALA A 26 9.03 -0.69 -3.28
C ALA A 26 10.21 -0.18 -4.11
N GLU A 27 10.18 1.07 -4.55
CA GLU A 27 11.28 1.72 -5.28
C GLU A 27 12.58 1.79 -4.45
N ASN A 28 12.46 1.90 -3.12
CA ASN A 28 13.59 1.98 -2.19
C ASN A 28 13.99 0.61 -1.58
N ASN A 29 13.42 -0.52 -2.06
CA ASN A 29 13.63 -1.87 -1.53
C ASN A 29 13.31 -2.04 -0.03
N LEU A 30 12.38 -1.25 0.50
CA LEU A 30 11.92 -1.27 1.90
C LEU A 30 10.64 -2.13 2.03
N LEU A 31 10.71 -3.42 1.70
CA LEU A 31 9.54 -4.29 1.50
C LEU A 31 9.18 -5.17 2.73
N ASP A 32 9.63 -4.83 3.94
CA ASP A 32 9.37 -5.65 5.14
C ASP A 32 7.89 -5.67 5.58
N ASP A 33 7.05 -4.80 5.02
CA ASP A 33 5.64 -4.64 5.41
C ASP A 33 4.66 -5.63 4.75
N ASN A 34 5.13 -6.58 3.93
CA ASN A 34 4.25 -7.47 3.16
C ASN A 34 3.34 -8.34 4.04
N VAL A 35 3.83 -8.81 5.20
CA VAL A 35 3.05 -9.70 6.10
C VAL A 35 1.83 -8.97 6.69
N PHE A 36 1.98 -7.72 7.11
CA PHE A 36 0.85 -6.90 7.61
C PHE A 36 -0.12 -6.57 6.49
N SER A 37 0.39 -6.32 5.28
CA SER A 37 -0.43 -6.07 4.10
C SER A 37 -1.26 -7.29 3.68
N GLU A 38 -0.75 -8.52 3.86
CA GLU A 38 -1.51 -9.76 3.58
C GLU A 38 -2.80 -9.82 4.43
N ASP A 39 -2.70 -9.57 5.73
CA ASP A 39 -3.85 -9.62 6.63
C ASP A 39 -4.85 -8.48 6.34
N PHE A 40 -4.37 -7.28 6.05
CA PHE A 40 -5.20 -6.17 5.63
C PHE A 40 -5.99 -6.48 4.35
N ILE A 41 -5.32 -6.96 3.30
CA ILE A 41 -5.96 -7.34 2.03
C ILE A 41 -6.92 -8.51 2.22
N LYS A 42 -6.57 -9.50 3.04
CA LYS A 42 -7.45 -10.60 3.42
C LYS A 42 -8.79 -10.08 3.96
N ASP A 43 -8.74 -9.17 4.93
CA ASP A 43 -9.94 -8.65 5.56
C ASP A 43 -10.78 -7.82 4.57
N LEU A 44 -10.15 -7.01 3.73
CA LEU A 44 -10.85 -6.26 2.67
C LEU A 44 -11.52 -7.19 1.66
N LEU A 45 -10.81 -8.18 1.13
CA LEU A 45 -11.37 -9.11 0.14
C LEU A 45 -12.48 -9.97 0.73
N ASN A 46 -12.38 -10.37 2.00
CA ASN A 46 -13.44 -11.10 2.68
C ASN A 46 -14.75 -10.29 2.73
N ILE A 47 -14.67 -8.98 3.00
CA ILE A 47 -15.86 -8.11 2.97
C ILE A 47 -16.30 -7.86 1.53
N CYS A 48 -15.38 -7.52 0.63
CA CYS A 48 -15.73 -7.13 -0.72
C CYS A 48 -16.34 -8.27 -1.54
N MET A 49 -15.80 -9.49 -1.40
CA MET A 49 -16.19 -10.65 -2.20
C MET A 49 -17.06 -11.66 -1.45
N GLY A 50 -17.27 -11.48 -0.15
CA GLY A 50 -17.97 -12.46 0.67
C GLY A 50 -17.19 -13.79 0.78
N TRP A 51 -15.87 -13.75 0.70
CA TRP A 51 -14.99 -14.90 0.83
C TRP A 51 -14.66 -15.19 2.29
N ASN A 52 -14.01 -16.34 2.54
CA ASN A 52 -13.51 -16.72 3.84
C ASN A 52 -12.01 -17.05 3.76
N LEU A 53 -11.24 -16.09 3.24
CA LEU A 53 -9.79 -16.20 3.11
C LEU A 53 -9.13 -16.28 4.48
N ILE A 54 -8.14 -17.14 4.59
CA ILE A 54 -7.20 -17.21 5.72
C ILE A 54 -5.79 -16.92 5.20
N ASN A 55 -4.91 -16.43 6.07
CA ASN A 55 -3.49 -16.26 5.73
C ASN A 55 -2.78 -17.63 5.83
N LEU A 56 -2.36 -18.16 4.68
CA LEU A 56 -1.74 -19.49 4.56
C LEU A 56 -0.32 -19.52 5.14
N ASN A 57 0.35 -18.37 5.20
CA ASN A 57 1.68 -18.25 5.80
C ASN A 57 1.66 -18.47 7.33
N THR A 58 0.49 -18.34 7.98
CA THR A 58 0.30 -18.74 9.38
C THR A 58 0.21 -20.25 9.57
N VAL A 59 -0.24 -20.97 8.54
CA VAL A 59 -0.37 -22.45 8.57
C VAL A 59 0.94 -23.12 8.17
N LYS A 60 1.60 -22.58 7.13
CA LYS A 60 2.90 -23.06 6.64
C LYS A 60 3.70 -21.88 6.14
N ASN A 61 4.83 -21.61 6.79
CA ASN A 61 5.73 -20.53 6.40
C ASN A 61 6.13 -20.65 4.91
N ARG A 62 5.98 -19.56 4.17
CA ARG A 62 6.23 -19.46 2.72
C ARG A 62 5.40 -20.45 1.92
N PHE A 63 4.08 -20.36 2.04
CA PHE A 63 3.19 -21.16 1.23
C PHE A 63 3.44 -20.92 -0.26
N PRO A 64 3.52 -21.97 -1.12
CA PRO A 64 4.00 -21.79 -2.49
C PRO A 64 2.97 -21.11 -3.40
N GLY A 65 3.33 -19.93 -3.89
CA GLY A 65 2.65 -19.20 -4.96
C GLY A 65 1.40 -18.42 -4.59
N ILE A 66 0.83 -18.62 -3.39
CA ILE A 66 -0.30 -17.85 -2.85
C ILE A 66 -0.06 -17.55 -1.36
N ASP A 67 -0.62 -16.45 -0.87
CA ASP A 67 -0.52 -16.03 0.54
C ASP A 67 -1.83 -16.25 1.28
N LEU A 68 -2.96 -16.08 0.62
CA LEU A 68 -4.29 -16.21 1.19
C LEU A 68 -5.07 -17.32 0.48
N GLY A 69 -5.96 -18.01 1.21
CA GLY A 69 -6.76 -19.08 0.62
C GLY A 69 -8.11 -19.26 1.28
N ASP A 70 -9.15 -19.47 0.45
CA ASP A 70 -10.45 -20.01 0.84
C ASP A 70 -10.56 -21.43 0.29
N LYS A 71 -10.36 -22.43 1.15
CA LYS A 71 -10.33 -23.83 0.74
C LYS A 71 -11.69 -24.34 0.29
N GLU A 72 -12.77 -23.83 0.85
CA GLU A 72 -14.13 -24.28 0.50
C GLU A 72 -14.50 -23.84 -0.90
N ARG A 73 -14.13 -22.61 -1.27
CA ARG A 73 -14.34 -22.04 -2.61
C ARG A 73 -13.19 -22.36 -3.56
N ARG A 74 -12.11 -22.94 -3.07
CA ARG A 74 -10.89 -23.23 -3.82
C ARG A 74 -10.23 -21.99 -4.42
N ILE A 75 -10.35 -20.84 -3.72
CA ILE A 75 -9.78 -19.56 -4.12
C ILE A 75 -8.42 -19.38 -3.47
N GLY A 76 -7.41 -19.01 -4.27
CA GLY A 76 -6.09 -18.60 -3.80
C GLY A 76 -5.78 -17.17 -4.24
N VAL A 77 -5.15 -16.38 -3.34
CA VAL A 77 -4.73 -15.02 -3.65
C VAL A 77 -3.24 -14.85 -3.34
N GLN A 78 -2.47 -14.38 -4.32
CA GLN A 78 -1.10 -13.91 -4.11
C GLN A 78 -1.13 -12.40 -3.88
N VAL A 79 -0.65 -11.95 -2.74
CA VAL A 79 -0.49 -10.53 -2.40
C VAL A 79 0.96 -10.12 -2.66
N THR A 80 1.19 -9.04 -3.40
CA THR A 80 2.55 -8.65 -3.77
C THR A 80 2.67 -7.16 -4.11
N SER A 81 3.79 -6.54 -3.75
CA SER A 81 4.19 -5.20 -4.24
C SER A 81 4.82 -5.25 -5.64
N THR A 82 5.23 -6.44 -6.11
CA THR A 82 5.87 -6.63 -7.41
C THR A 82 4.83 -6.82 -8.50
N LYS A 83 4.67 -5.84 -9.39
CA LYS A 83 3.64 -5.79 -10.45
C LYS A 83 4.05 -6.38 -11.79
N THR A 84 5.17 -7.09 -11.91
CA THR A 84 5.68 -7.57 -13.21
C THR A 84 4.99 -8.84 -13.69
N SER A 85 4.81 -8.98 -15.03
CA SER A 85 4.32 -10.24 -15.66
C SER A 85 5.15 -11.46 -15.25
N LYS A 86 6.46 -11.27 -15.05
CA LYS A 86 7.35 -12.33 -14.56
C LYS A 86 6.95 -12.81 -13.17
N LYS A 87 6.63 -11.89 -12.25
CA LYS A 87 6.19 -12.27 -10.87
C LYS A 87 4.90 -13.10 -10.92
N ILE A 88 3.95 -12.73 -11.79
CA ILE A 88 2.71 -13.47 -11.98
C ILE A 88 3.02 -14.89 -12.48
N SER A 89 3.78 -15.02 -13.58
CA SER A 89 4.18 -16.32 -14.13
C SER A 89 4.94 -17.19 -13.12
N ASP A 90 5.94 -16.63 -12.42
CA ASP A 90 6.73 -17.35 -11.41
C ASP A 90 5.83 -17.86 -10.25
N SER A 91 4.76 -17.15 -9.91
CA SER A 91 3.81 -17.60 -8.88
C SER A 91 2.91 -18.72 -9.40
N LEU A 92 2.38 -18.61 -10.62
CA LEU A 92 1.61 -19.67 -11.26
C LEU A 92 2.42 -20.96 -11.43
N ASP A 93 3.69 -20.85 -11.84
CA ASP A 93 4.62 -21.99 -11.94
C ASP A 93 4.81 -22.68 -10.58
N LYS A 94 4.92 -21.90 -9.49
CA LYS A 94 5.02 -22.44 -8.12
C LYS A 94 3.74 -23.15 -7.68
N ILE A 95 2.58 -22.62 -8.01
CA ILE A 95 1.28 -23.21 -7.69
C ILE A 95 1.19 -24.61 -8.32
N VAL A 96 1.43 -24.72 -9.63
CA VAL A 96 1.32 -25.99 -10.35
C VAL A 96 2.42 -26.96 -9.92
N SER A 97 3.68 -26.52 -9.84
CA SER A 97 4.81 -27.40 -9.48
C SER A 97 4.73 -27.97 -8.06
N ASN A 98 3.98 -27.34 -7.18
CA ASN A 98 3.76 -27.80 -5.81
C ASN A 98 2.39 -28.43 -5.57
N ASN A 99 1.60 -28.68 -6.64
CA ASN A 99 0.24 -29.24 -6.60
C ASN A 99 -0.73 -28.42 -5.71
N VAL A 100 -0.54 -27.13 -5.62
CA VAL A 100 -1.43 -26.21 -4.88
C VAL A 100 -2.79 -26.10 -5.56
N ASP A 101 -2.83 -26.20 -6.90
CA ASP A 101 -3.99 -26.24 -7.78
C ASP A 101 -5.01 -27.35 -7.42
N MET A 102 -4.57 -28.40 -6.77
CA MET A 102 -5.46 -29.45 -6.24
C MET A 102 -6.45 -28.92 -5.18
N ASN A 103 -6.07 -27.88 -4.44
CA ASN A 103 -6.88 -27.27 -3.38
C ASN A 103 -7.38 -25.87 -3.73
N TYR A 104 -6.65 -25.15 -4.57
CA TYR A 104 -6.92 -23.76 -4.95
C TYR A 104 -6.74 -23.66 -6.47
N ASN A 105 -7.81 -23.60 -7.21
CA ASN A 105 -7.74 -23.55 -8.67
C ASN A 105 -8.19 -22.19 -9.26
N GLU A 106 -8.98 -21.43 -8.55
CA GLU A 106 -9.33 -20.05 -8.92
C GLU A 106 -8.30 -19.10 -8.28
N ILE A 107 -7.42 -18.54 -9.09
CA ILE A 107 -6.24 -17.79 -8.61
C ILE A 107 -6.37 -16.31 -8.93
N TYR A 108 -6.13 -15.50 -7.90
CA TYR A 108 -6.11 -14.05 -7.98
C TYR A 108 -4.73 -13.50 -7.56
N PHE A 109 -4.42 -12.34 -8.10
CA PHE A 109 -3.26 -11.55 -7.70
C PHE A 109 -3.73 -10.20 -7.18
N PHE A 110 -3.26 -9.80 -6.02
CA PHE A 110 -3.50 -8.47 -5.49
C PHE A 110 -2.18 -7.70 -5.43
N ILE A 111 -2.09 -6.65 -6.26
CA ILE A 111 -0.93 -5.76 -6.32
C ILE A 111 -1.13 -4.66 -5.28
N LEU A 112 -0.24 -4.57 -4.29
CA LEU A 112 -0.37 -3.63 -3.17
C LEU A 112 -0.29 -2.16 -3.59
N GLY A 113 0.47 -1.84 -4.65
CA GLY A 113 0.50 -0.52 -5.28
C GLY A 113 -0.52 -0.44 -6.42
N ARG A 114 -0.07 0.04 -7.58
CA ARG A 114 -0.88 0.11 -8.80
C ARG A 114 -0.47 -0.98 -9.78
N LYS A 115 -1.42 -1.74 -10.28
CA LYS A 115 -1.20 -2.75 -11.31
C LYS A 115 -0.77 -2.11 -12.64
N GLN A 116 -0.23 -2.91 -13.54
CA GLN A 116 0.08 -2.47 -14.91
C GLN A 116 -1.21 -2.40 -15.74
N ASP A 117 -1.18 -1.61 -16.83
CA ASP A 117 -2.29 -1.50 -17.78
C ASP A 117 -2.52 -2.81 -18.53
N SER A 118 -1.47 -3.65 -18.68
CA SER A 118 -1.54 -4.96 -19.32
C SER A 118 -0.43 -5.89 -18.83
N TYR A 119 -0.68 -7.20 -18.96
CA TYR A 119 0.26 -8.25 -18.55
C TYR A 119 0.55 -9.21 -19.69
N SER A 120 1.85 -9.42 -19.97
CA SER A 120 2.32 -10.40 -20.95
C SER A 120 2.52 -11.77 -20.29
N VAL A 121 1.43 -12.39 -19.86
CA VAL A 121 1.40 -13.73 -19.24
C VAL A 121 0.64 -14.68 -20.15
N ASP A 122 1.22 -15.84 -20.44
CA ASP A 122 0.52 -16.90 -21.17
C ASP A 122 -0.26 -17.79 -20.20
N PHE A 123 -1.47 -17.37 -19.88
CA PHE A 123 -2.37 -18.11 -18.96
C PHE A 123 -2.78 -19.48 -19.52
N THR A 124 -2.68 -19.72 -20.82
CA THR A 124 -3.07 -21.00 -21.43
C THR A 124 -2.17 -22.17 -21.02
N LYS A 125 -0.99 -21.87 -20.46
CA LYS A 125 -0.09 -22.89 -19.90
C LYS A 125 -0.59 -23.52 -18.60
N TYR A 126 -1.57 -22.89 -17.96
CA TYR A 126 -2.03 -23.27 -16.61
C TYR A 126 -3.46 -23.80 -16.66
N GLU A 127 -3.68 -24.86 -17.46
CA GLU A 127 -5.02 -25.44 -17.74
C GLU A 127 -5.78 -25.89 -16.49
N THR A 128 -5.08 -26.19 -15.38
CA THR A 128 -5.68 -26.58 -14.10
C THR A 128 -6.17 -25.39 -13.28
N LEU A 129 -5.77 -24.17 -13.67
CA LEU A 129 -6.07 -22.93 -12.97
C LEU A 129 -7.11 -22.10 -13.73
N ASP A 130 -8.08 -21.58 -13.00
CA ASP A 130 -8.97 -20.53 -13.47
C ASP A 130 -8.31 -19.19 -13.13
N CYS A 131 -7.55 -18.67 -14.07
CA CYS A 131 -6.81 -17.42 -13.92
C CYS A 131 -6.65 -16.73 -15.27
N SER A 132 -6.82 -15.44 -15.28
CA SER A 132 -6.67 -14.56 -16.43
C SER A 132 -6.18 -13.19 -15.99
N GLU A 133 -5.95 -12.30 -16.94
CA GLU A 133 -5.60 -10.90 -16.61
C GLU A 133 -6.67 -10.21 -15.76
N ASN A 134 -7.95 -10.58 -15.88
CA ASN A 134 -9.05 -10.05 -15.06
C ASN A 134 -8.95 -10.45 -13.58
N ASN A 135 -8.14 -11.42 -13.24
CA ASN A 135 -7.91 -11.86 -11.87
C ASN A 135 -6.75 -11.08 -11.20
N ILE A 136 -6.21 -10.04 -11.86
CA ILE A 136 -5.15 -9.18 -11.31
C ILE A 136 -5.77 -7.86 -10.85
N TRP A 137 -5.77 -7.66 -9.55
CA TRP A 137 -6.43 -6.55 -8.88
C TRP A 137 -5.45 -5.66 -8.12
N ASP A 138 -5.88 -4.44 -7.83
CA ASP A 138 -5.21 -3.50 -6.93
C ASP A 138 -6.23 -2.69 -6.11
N VAL A 139 -5.79 -1.69 -5.39
CA VAL A 139 -6.68 -0.84 -4.58
C VAL A 139 -7.72 -0.09 -5.42
N SER A 140 -7.47 0.16 -6.71
CA SER A 140 -8.42 0.85 -7.59
C SER A 140 -9.65 -0.04 -7.85
N ASP A 141 -9.48 -1.37 -7.88
CA ASP A 141 -10.59 -2.31 -8.01
C ASP A 141 -11.48 -2.26 -6.75
N ILE A 142 -10.89 -2.25 -5.55
CA ILE A 142 -11.64 -2.09 -4.29
C ILE A 142 -12.42 -0.77 -4.28
N ILE A 143 -11.79 0.34 -4.68
CA ILE A 143 -12.45 1.65 -4.79
C ILE A 143 -13.65 1.57 -5.76
N ALA A 144 -13.45 0.92 -6.92
CA ALA A 144 -14.52 0.77 -7.91
C ALA A 144 -15.69 -0.06 -7.38
N TRP A 145 -15.44 -1.15 -6.65
CA TRP A 145 -16.49 -1.95 -6.02
C TRP A 145 -17.24 -1.17 -4.96
N CYS A 146 -16.54 -0.42 -4.11
CA CYS A 146 -17.15 0.43 -3.07
C CYS A 146 -18.13 1.45 -3.63
N ALA A 147 -17.94 1.96 -4.85
CA ALA A 147 -18.87 2.89 -5.49
C ALA A 147 -20.29 2.30 -5.64
N HIS A 148 -20.39 0.97 -5.78
CA HIS A 148 -21.64 0.24 -5.99
C HIS A 148 -22.23 -0.36 -4.71
N TYR A 149 -21.52 -0.37 -3.58
CA TYR A 149 -21.99 -0.92 -2.31
C TYR A 149 -23.08 -0.08 -1.68
N ASP A 150 -23.93 -0.72 -0.88
CA ASP A 150 -24.80 -0.02 0.06
C ASP A 150 -24.00 0.62 1.21
N SER A 151 -24.68 1.39 2.04
CA SER A 151 -24.02 2.10 3.14
C SER A 151 -23.43 1.16 4.19
N ILE A 152 -24.03 -0.02 4.39
CA ILE A 152 -23.60 -0.97 5.42
C ILE A 152 -22.27 -1.64 4.99
N HIS A 153 -22.20 -2.15 3.77
CA HIS A 153 -20.99 -2.73 3.22
C HIS A 153 -19.84 -1.71 3.14
N MET A 154 -20.17 -0.47 2.75
CA MET A 154 -19.17 0.60 2.70
C MET A 154 -18.63 0.96 4.09
N GLU A 155 -19.50 0.99 5.11
CA GLU A 155 -19.06 1.18 6.51
C GLU A 155 -18.16 0.02 7.00
N GLN A 156 -18.44 -1.22 6.58
CA GLN A 156 -17.58 -2.37 6.92
C GLN A 156 -16.18 -2.23 6.31
N VAL A 157 -16.09 -1.89 5.03
CA VAL A 157 -14.81 -1.61 4.37
C VAL A 157 -14.06 -0.46 5.06
N TRP A 158 -14.77 0.65 5.34
CA TRP A 158 -14.18 1.79 6.03
C TRP A 158 -13.64 1.43 7.43
N ASN A 159 -14.36 0.59 8.18
CA ASN A 159 -13.91 0.17 9.51
C ASN A 159 -12.61 -0.65 9.47
N ILE A 160 -12.41 -1.48 8.42
CA ILE A 160 -11.15 -2.20 8.21
C ILE A 160 -10.04 -1.20 7.90
N ILE A 161 -10.25 -0.30 6.95
CA ILE A 161 -9.28 0.73 6.55
C ILE A 161 -8.89 1.58 7.76
N LYS A 162 -9.88 2.05 8.53
CA LYS A 162 -9.65 2.85 9.73
C LYS A 162 -8.82 2.10 10.78
N ARG A 163 -9.07 0.81 10.97
CA ARG A 163 -8.35 -0.01 11.95
C ARG A 163 -6.90 -0.27 11.56
N GLU A 164 -6.62 -0.50 10.25
CA GLU A 164 -5.33 -1.00 9.79
C GLU A 164 -4.41 0.09 9.23
N ILE A 165 -4.97 1.14 8.62
CA ILE A 165 -4.17 2.16 7.92
C ILE A 165 -4.26 3.51 8.62
N VAL A 166 -5.47 3.91 9.05
CA VAL A 166 -5.66 5.23 9.64
C VAL A 166 -5.09 5.21 11.06
N MET A 167 -3.95 5.85 11.24
CA MET A 167 -3.49 6.14 12.61
C MET A 167 -4.59 6.93 13.31
N ASP A 168 -5.04 6.44 14.48
CA ASP A 168 -6.13 7.01 15.26
C ASP A 168 -5.77 8.43 15.69
N ASP A 169 -6.09 9.37 14.82
CA ASP A 169 -5.84 10.79 15.04
C ASP A 169 -6.65 11.37 16.20
N GLU A 170 -7.76 10.71 16.55
CA GLU A 170 -8.58 11.13 17.69
C GLU A 170 -7.89 10.88 19.06
N LYS A 171 -6.91 9.95 19.12
CA LYS A 171 -6.13 9.73 20.35
C LYS A 171 -4.96 10.69 20.51
N SER A 172 -4.49 11.31 19.43
CA SER A 172 -3.33 12.21 19.50
C SER A 172 -3.68 13.64 19.94
N GLY A 173 -4.96 14.03 19.90
CA GLY A 173 -5.39 15.41 20.21
C GLY A 173 -4.75 16.48 19.29
N ILE A 174 -4.07 16.06 18.25
CA ILE A 174 -3.34 16.97 17.35
C ILE A 174 -4.31 17.57 16.32
N PRO A 175 -4.45 18.89 16.21
CA PRO A 175 -5.29 19.54 15.24
C PRO A 175 -4.93 19.18 13.78
N ILE A 176 -5.94 19.16 12.90
CA ILE A 176 -5.78 18.80 11.46
C ILE A 176 -4.73 19.68 10.77
N GLU A 177 -4.63 20.97 11.14
CA GLU A 177 -3.64 21.89 10.62
C GLU A 177 -2.20 21.45 10.95
N ILE A 178 -1.98 20.94 12.18
CA ILE A 178 -0.66 20.44 12.62
C ILE A 178 -0.30 19.16 11.84
N LYS A 179 -1.26 18.27 11.59
CA LYS A 179 -1.04 17.06 10.80
C LYS A 179 -0.67 17.35 9.35
N LYS A 180 -1.34 18.32 8.74
CA LYS A 180 -0.98 18.83 7.42
C LYS A 180 0.44 19.39 7.42
N GLY A 181 0.81 20.14 8.46
CA GLY A 181 2.14 20.64 8.68
C GLY A 181 3.20 19.53 8.79
N ILE A 182 2.91 18.47 9.57
CA ILE A 182 3.82 17.32 9.72
C ILE A 182 4.01 16.58 8.38
N LEU A 183 2.96 16.44 7.58
CA LEU A 183 3.04 15.81 6.25
C LEU A 183 3.87 16.67 5.28
N GLU A 184 3.67 17.99 5.27
CA GLU A 184 4.46 18.93 4.48
C GLU A 184 5.94 18.93 4.91
N LEU A 185 6.21 18.83 6.21
CA LEU A 185 7.53 18.67 6.80
C LEU A 185 8.21 17.37 6.33
N LYS A 186 7.49 16.24 6.40
CA LYS A 186 7.99 14.94 5.96
C LYS A 186 8.37 14.96 4.47
N ASN A 187 7.55 15.61 3.65
CA ASN A 187 7.83 15.79 2.23
C ASN A 187 9.03 16.70 1.96
N ALA A 188 9.21 17.76 2.75
CA ALA A 188 10.35 18.67 2.64
C ALA A 188 11.66 17.98 3.06
N ILE A 189 11.66 17.22 4.16
CA ILE A 189 12.82 16.40 4.60
C ILE A 189 13.18 15.38 3.51
N HIS A 190 12.20 14.70 2.92
CA HIS A 190 12.44 13.74 1.84
C HIS A 190 13.11 14.41 0.64
N LYS A 191 12.64 15.59 0.25
CA LYS A 191 13.22 16.38 -0.84
C LYS A 191 14.66 16.85 -0.56
N VAL A 192 14.95 17.24 0.69
CA VAL A 192 16.31 17.57 1.12
C VAL A 192 17.23 16.34 1.07
N PHE A 193 16.73 15.16 1.45
CA PHE A 193 17.49 13.89 1.38
C PHE A 193 17.78 13.50 -0.07
N GLU A 194 16.82 13.63 -0.99
CA GLU A 194 17.03 13.39 -2.44
C GLU A 194 18.08 14.33 -3.01
N VAL A 195 17.99 15.62 -2.70
CA VAL A 195 18.96 16.63 -3.14
C VAL A 195 20.34 16.35 -2.58
N SER A 196 20.47 16.02 -1.30
CA SER A 196 21.74 15.66 -0.66
C SER A 196 22.37 14.43 -1.31
N ASN A 197 21.59 13.39 -1.63
CA ASN A 197 22.08 12.21 -2.32
C ASN A 197 22.54 12.50 -3.75
N GLN A 198 21.84 13.39 -4.48
CA GLN A 198 22.26 13.82 -5.81
C GLN A 198 23.54 14.66 -5.75
N LEU A 199 23.72 15.52 -4.75
CA LEU A 199 24.94 16.31 -4.52
C LEU A 199 26.16 15.41 -4.22
N ILE A 200 25.97 14.38 -3.41
CA ILE A 200 27.02 13.38 -3.10
C ILE A 200 27.43 12.61 -4.37
N GLN A 201 26.49 12.27 -5.25
CA GLN A 201 26.78 11.51 -6.48
C GLN A 201 27.38 12.34 -7.60
N THR A 202 27.08 13.64 -7.70
CA THR A 202 27.46 14.46 -8.84
C THR A 202 28.67 15.39 -8.62
N HIS A 203 29.14 15.55 -7.37
CA HIS A 203 30.22 16.50 -6.99
C HIS A 203 29.97 17.98 -7.43
N TYR A 204 28.77 18.32 -7.88
CA TYR A 204 28.39 19.68 -8.33
C TYR A 204 27.04 20.08 -7.76
N ALA A 205 27.04 21.01 -6.80
CA ALA A 205 25.84 21.73 -6.40
C ALA A 205 25.59 22.87 -7.42
N SER A 206 24.42 22.88 -8.10
CA SER A 206 23.98 24.08 -8.78
C SER A 206 23.40 25.06 -7.76
N GLU A 207 23.57 26.39 -8.00
CA GLU A 207 22.99 27.43 -7.12
C GLU A 207 21.45 27.28 -6.96
N GLU A 208 20.77 26.77 -7.98
CA GLU A 208 19.33 26.52 -8.00
C GLU A 208 18.89 25.47 -6.94
N TYR A 209 19.69 24.42 -6.71
CA TYR A 209 19.43 23.41 -5.66
C TYR A 209 19.65 23.94 -4.24
N LEU A 210 20.64 24.83 -4.07
CA LEU A 210 20.90 25.47 -2.78
C LEU A 210 19.76 26.43 -2.40
N ASP A 211 19.23 27.18 -3.37
CA ASP A 211 18.09 28.08 -3.15
C ASP A 211 16.80 27.31 -2.82
N GLU A 212 16.52 26.20 -3.49
CA GLU A 212 15.35 25.38 -3.22
C GLU A 212 15.46 24.67 -1.85
N SER A 213 16.65 24.24 -1.46
CA SER A 213 16.95 23.67 -0.14
C SER A 213 16.77 24.71 0.96
N ASN A 214 17.32 25.90 0.81
CA ASN A 214 17.19 27.00 1.77
C ASN A 214 15.74 27.49 1.93
N LYS A 215 14.96 27.46 0.85
CA LYS A 215 13.53 27.78 0.89
C LYS A 215 12.74 26.72 1.67
N SER A 216 13.06 25.44 1.48
CA SER A 216 12.43 24.34 2.20
C SER A 216 12.79 24.36 3.70
N LEU A 217 14.03 24.66 4.05
CA LEU A 217 14.48 24.86 5.45
C LEU A 217 13.76 26.06 6.10
N GLY A 218 13.57 27.17 5.36
CA GLY A 218 12.82 28.33 5.87
C GLY A 218 11.31 28.07 6.08
N GLU A 219 10.73 27.12 5.37
CA GLU A 219 9.36 26.65 5.63
C GLU A 219 9.29 25.70 6.84
N LEU A 220 10.29 24.86 7.04
CA LEU A 220 10.50 24.06 8.25
C LEU A 220 10.55 24.91 9.52
N ASP A 221 11.34 25.97 9.52
CA ASP A 221 11.48 26.89 10.65
C ASP A 221 10.14 27.52 11.07
N LYS A 222 9.22 27.74 10.13
CA LYS A 222 7.89 28.28 10.43
C LYS A 222 6.96 27.26 11.08
N MET A 223 7.24 25.97 10.92
CA MET A 223 6.41 24.87 11.44
C MET A 223 6.89 24.35 12.80
N LEU A 224 8.18 24.54 13.12
CA LEU A 224 8.78 24.10 14.38
C LEU A 224 7.98 24.50 15.65
N PRO A 225 7.40 25.73 15.76
CA PRO A 225 6.63 26.13 16.93
C PRO A 225 5.34 25.34 17.16
N TYR A 226 4.88 24.55 16.18
CA TYR A 226 3.64 23.76 16.26
C TYR A 226 3.87 22.28 16.56
N LEU A 227 5.15 21.87 16.74
CA LEU A 227 5.49 20.49 17.09
C LEU A 227 5.43 20.30 18.62
N ASP A 228 5.10 19.08 19.06
CA ASP A 228 5.27 18.75 20.47
C ASP A 228 6.76 18.77 20.86
N GLU A 229 7.02 18.90 22.19
CA GLU A 229 8.39 19.08 22.72
C GLU A 229 9.37 17.97 22.26
N ASN A 230 8.88 16.75 22.08
CA ASN A 230 9.70 15.60 21.72
C ASN A 230 10.06 15.63 20.23
N THR A 231 9.08 15.94 19.37
CA THR A 231 9.27 16.08 17.91
C THR A 231 10.10 17.32 17.60
N TYR A 232 9.91 18.43 18.33
CA TYR A 232 10.72 19.64 18.23
C TYR A 232 12.20 19.37 18.56
N SER A 233 12.48 18.65 19.66
CA SER A 233 13.85 18.31 20.06
C SER A 233 14.55 17.44 19.00
N THR A 234 13.87 16.42 18.48
CA THR A 234 14.42 15.53 17.44
C THR A 234 14.69 16.30 16.13
N CYS A 235 13.77 17.16 15.70
CA CYS A 235 13.97 17.98 14.49
C CYS A 235 15.11 18.98 14.66
N LYS A 236 15.27 19.55 15.86
CA LYS A 236 16.34 20.49 16.16
C LYS A 236 17.72 19.83 16.15
N GLU A 237 17.84 18.62 16.71
CA GLU A 237 19.09 17.84 16.67
C GLU A 237 19.51 17.53 15.22
N VAL A 238 18.57 17.17 14.34
CA VAL A 238 18.85 16.90 12.91
C VAL A 238 19.24 18.15 12.13
N LEU A 239 18.77 19.35 12.53
CA LEU A 239 19.10 20.62 11.87
C LEU A 239 20.41 21.24 12.35
N GLU A 240 20.94 20.81 13.51
CA GLU A 240 22.22 21.29 14.07
C GLU A 240 23.42 20.38 13.67
N GLU A 241 23.17 19.18 13.06
CA GLU A 241 24.18 18.31 12.44
C GLU A 241 24.40 18.65 10.95
#